data_abeb66b9ba4a553975eee97550639763
#
_entry.id   abeb66b9ba4a553975eee97550639763
#
_cell.length_a   1.000
_cell.length_b   1.000
_cell.length_c   1.000
_cell.angle_alpha   90.00
_cell.angle_beta   90.00
_cell.angle_gamma   90.00
#
_symmetry.space_group_name_H-M   'P 1'
#
loop_
_entity.id
_entity.type
_entity.pdbx_description
1 polymer ?
#
loop_
_entity_poly.entity_id
_entity_poly.type
_entity_poly.pdbx_seq_one_letter_code
_entity_poly.pdbx_strand_id
1 'polypeptide(L)'
;MGKPNIYLFPQLSDNYGYFIKNPHATEGVLIDPSDYDMCLKILELNDSKASHILITHHHEDHIAAVDKIRNKFNSTVIGYSQDDQIPKPDLPVDEGQIFEIHGQKYEVIHTPGHTLQHINYFIKDHNILFSGDTLFNTGCGRMFEGDPKMFWKSLSKIKSLPLDTKIYCGHEYTLSNIKFALSIDPDNQDLVKLADWVNQQEDEHRPTIPTTLKEQIHCNPFLRCDSEYFFRYYDSKEPDQIFAKMRSAKDNF
;
A
#
# COMPACT_ATOMS: atom_id res chain seq x y z
N MET A 1 0.29 13.61 20.02
CA MET A 1 0.62 14.59 18.96
C MET A 1 -0.53 14.73 17.98
N GLY A 2 -0.56 15.83 17.20
CA GLY A 2 -1.59 16.00 16.17
C GLY A 2 -1.43 15.01 15.02
N LYS A 3 -2.51 14.78 14.27
CA LYS A 3 -2.48 13.95 13.06
C LYS A 3 -1.55 14.56 12.01
N PRO A 4 -0.65 13.80 11.38
CA PRO A 4 0.20 14.32 10.32
C PRO A 4 -0.62 14.61 9.05
N ASN A 5 -0.14 15.56 8.26
CA ASN A 5 -0.61 15.76 6.90
C ASN A 5 0.04 14.71 5.99
N ILE A 6 -0.76 14.11 5.11
CA ILE A 6 -0.31 13.17 4.09
C ILE A 6 -0.60 13.79 2.74
N TYR A 7 0.44 14.00 1.98
CA TYR A 7 0.39 14.51 0.61
C TYR A 7 0.67 13.35 -0.34
N LEU A 8 -0.39 12.90 -1.02
CA LEU A 8 -0.29 11.96 -2.11
C LEU A 8 0.15 12.72 -3.37
N PHE A 9 1.07 12.16 -4.13
CA PHE A 9 1.49 12.70 -5.41
C PHE A 9 1.75 11.57 -6.42
N PRO A 10 1.41 11.77 -7.71
CA PRO A 10 1.65 10.79 -8.74
C PRO A 10 3.15 10.70 -9.04
N GLN A 11 3.60 9.51 -9.34
CA GLN A 11 4.94 9.21 -9.84
C GLN A 11 4.81 8.27 -11.04
N LEU A 12 5.74 8.34 -11.99
CA LEU A 12 5.77 7.50 -13.18
C LEU A 12 4.41 7.48 -13.91
N SER A 13 3.89 6.29 -14.28
CA SER A 13 2.63 6.15 -15.02
C SER A 13 1.40 6.02 -14.12
N ASP A 14 1.51 5.27 -13.02
CA ASP A 14 0.41 4.89 -12.14
C ASP A 14 0.81 4.70 -10.67
N ASN A 15 2.09 4.98 -10.33
CA ASN A 15 2.58 4.90 -8.97
C ASN A 15 2.14 6.09 -8.12
N TYR A 16 1.96 5.86 -6.85
CA TYR A 16 1.77 6.88 -5.83
C TYR A 16 2.98 6.98 -4.90
N GLY A 17 3.44 8.21 -4.70
CA GLY A 17 4.35 8.57 -3.63
C GLY A 17 3.62 9.30 -2.52
N TYR A 18 4.17 9.24 -1.31
CA TYR A 18 3.61 9.93 -0.16
C TYR A 18 4.65 10.79 0.53
N PHE A 19 4.26 12.02 0.83
CA PHE A 19 5.02 12.90 1.70
C PHE A 19 4.21 13.15 2.97
N ILE A 20 4.81 12.84 4.12
CA ILE A 20 4.18 12.92 5.43
C ILE A 20 4.91 13.95 6.27
N LYS A 21 4.20 14.94 6.79
CA LYS A 21 4.78 15.91 7.72
C LYS A 21 3.79 16.37 8.78
N ASN A 22 4.30 16.73 9.93
CA ASN A 22 3.49 17.39 10.95
C ASN A 22 3.16 18.82 10.52
N PRO A 23 2.02 19.36 10.94
CA PRO A 23 1.72 20.77 10.74
C PRO A 23 2.88 21.67 11.24
N HIS A 24 3.26 22.65 10.44
CA HIS A 24 4.36 23.61 10.71
C HIS A 24 5.78 23.01 10.78
N ALA A 25 5.98 21.72 10.51
CA ALA A 25 7.30 21.15 10.37
C ALA A 25 7.96 21.63 9.06
N THR A 26 9.28 21.75 9.04
CA THR A 26 10.09 22.05 7.85
C THR A 26 10.70 20.80 7.22
N GLU A 27 10.45 19.65 7.83
CA GLU A 27 10.94 18.35 7.39
C GLU A 27 9.84 17.31 7.48
N GLY A 28 9.92 16.26 6.68
CA GLY A 28 9.00 15.15 6.67
C GLY A 28 9.58 13.88 6.11
N VAL A 29 8.72 12.92 5.88
CA VAL A 29 9.04 11.56 5.47
C VAL A 29 8.50 11.31 4.07
N LEU A 30 9.33 10.80 3.16
CA LEU A 30 8.89 10.26 1.88
C LEU A 30 8.71 8.73 2.00
N ILE A 31 7.68 8.20 1.37
CA ILE A 31 7.47 6.75 1.21
C ILE A 31 7.56 6.43 -0.26
N ASP A 32 8.39 5.42 -0.60
CA ASP A 32 8.61 4.86 -1.92
C ASP A 32 8.89 5.92 -2.99
N PRO A 33 9.94 6.76 -2.85
CA PRO A 33 10.28 7.76 -3.85
C PRO A 33 10.89 7.10 -5.09
N SER A 34 10.19 7.18 -6.23
CA SER A 34 10.61 6.62 -7.52
C SER A 34 10.85 7.68 -8.60
N ASP A 35 10.14 8.80 -8.54
CA ASP A 35 10.34 9.95 -9.45
C ASP A 35 11.01 11.11 -8.70
N TYR A 36 12.27 11.35 -9.03
CA TYR A 36 13.06 12.37 -8.36
C TYR A 36 12.49 13.79 -8.50
N ASP A 37 12.04 14.16 -9.70
CA ASP A 37 11.55 15.50 -9.98
C ASP A 37 10.19 15.75 -9.30
N MET A 38 9.32 14.74 -9.29
CA MET A 38 8.07 14.81 -8.57
C MET A 38 8.27 14.87 -7.05
N CYS A 39 9.25 14.12 -6.51
CA CYS A 39 9.64 14.25 -5.10
C CYS A 39 10.12 15.65 -4.76
N LEU A 40 10.97 16.28 -5.60
CA LEU A 40 11.41 17.64 -5.37
C LEU A 40 10.25 18.63 -5.42
N LYS A 41 9.36 18.47 -6.38
CA LYS A 41 8.18 19.33 -6.54
C LYS A 41 7.26 19.30 -5.31
N ILE A 42 6.97 18.11 -4.77
CA ILE A 42 6.11 18.02 -3.59
C ILE A 42 6.77 18.61 -2.34
N LEU A 43 8.09 18.44 -2.19
CA LEU A 43 8.85 19.05 -1.09
C LEU A 43 8.87 20.58 -1.20
N GLU A 44 9.09 21.12 -2.40
CA GLU A 44 9.08 22.57 -2.65
C GLU A 44 7.70 23.19 -2.39
N LEU A 45 6.62 22.57 -2.91
CA LEU A 45 5.24 23.01 -2.68
C LEU A 45 4.86 23.06 -1.20
N ASN A 46 5.54 22.28 -0.36
CA ASN A 46 5.30 22.22 1.09
C ASN A 46 6.35 22.95 1.92
N ASP A 47 7.26 23.71 1.30
CA ASP A 47 8.40 24.39 1.95
C ASP A 47 9.12 23.45 2.94
N SER A 48 9.54 22.29 2.42
CA SER A 48 10.01 21.19 3.25
C SER A 48 11.19 20.44 2.65
N LYS A 49 11.85 19.63 3.50
CA LYS A 49 12.91 18.69 3.13
C LYS A 49 12.51 17.27 3.52
N ALA A 50 13.07 16.27 2.85
CA ALA A 50 12.95 14.88 3.23
C ALA A 50 13.98 14.53 4.30
N SER A 51 13.59 14.41 5.56
CA SER A 51 14.47 13.93 6.64
C SER A 51 14.65 12.42 6.61
N HIS A 52 13.58 11.70 6.22
CA HIS A 52 13.57 10.24 6.18
C HIS A 52 12.92 9.73 4.90
N ILE A 53 13.34 8.54 4.49
CA ILE A 53 12.76 7.78 3.38
C ILE A 53 12.38 6.40 3.92
N LEU A 54 11.13 5.99 3.75
CA LEU A 54 10.65 4.64 4.07
C LEU A 54 10.48 3.86 2.78
N ILE A 55 10.99 2.64 2.73
CA ILE A 55 10.90 1.74 1.56
C ILE A 55 10.03 0.55 1.93
N THR A 56 9.00 0.26 1.14
CA THR A 56 8.13 -0.89 1.36
C THR A 56 8.72 -2.18 0.79
N HIS A 57 9.34 -2.13 -0.39
CA HIS A 57 9.95 -3.27 -1.06
C HIS A 57 10.91 -2.82 -2.19
N HIS A 58 11.61 -3.75 -2.81
CA HIS A 58 12.76 -3.49 -3.69
C HIS A 58 12.42 -3.23 -5.17
N HIS A 59 11.18 -3.23 -5.60
CA HIS A 59 10.89 -2.95 -7.01
C HIS A 59 11.33 -1.54 -7.40
N GLU A 60 11.89 -1.42 -8.59
CA GLU A 60 12.54 -0.18 -9.06
C GLU A 60 11.60 1.02 -9.04
N ASP A 61 10.34 0.80 -9.34
CA ASP A 61 9.28 1.83 -9.31
C ASP A 61 8.86 2.28 -7.90
N HIS A 62 9.53 1.77 -6.85
CA HIS A 62 9.41 2.23 -5.46
C HIS A 62 10.72 2.80 -4.91
N ILE A 63 11.86 2.55 -5.56
CA ILE A 63 13.17 2.92 -5.02
C ILE A 63 14.05 3.77 -5.95
N ALA A 64 13.66 3.99 -7.20
CA ALA A 64 14.52 4.63 -8.22
C ALA A 64 15.07 6.02 -7.86
N ALA A 65 14.37 6.78 -6.99
CA ALA A 65 14.81 8.10 -6.54
C ALA A 65 15.48 8.11 -5.16
N VAL A 66 15.52 6.98 -4.44
CA VAL A 66 15.99 6.90 -3.04
C VAL A 66 17.38 7.52 -2.88
N ASP A 67 18.37 7.04 -3.63
CA ASP A 67 19.76 7.52 -3.48
C ASP A 67 19.93 8.98 -3.86
N LYS A 68 19.22 9.46 -4.87
CA LYS A 68 19.25 10.87 -5.27
C LYS A 68 18.68 11.79 -4.19
N ILE A 69 17.55 11.42 -3.60
CA ILE A 69 16.91 12.17 -2.50
C ILE A 69 17.77 12.10 -1.24
N ARG A 70 18.25 10.89 -0.88
CA ARG A 70 19.17 10.69 0.25
C ARG A 70 20.37 11.60 0.18
N ASN A 71 21.07 11.62 -0.98
CA ASN A 71 22.27 12.43 -1.16
C ASN A 71 21.96 13.95 -1.13
N LYS A 72 20.80 14.37 -1.67
CA LYS A 72 20.43 15.79 -1.71
C LYS A 72 20.11 16.35 -0.32
N PHE A 73 19.38 15.61 0.50
CA PHE A 73 18.86 16.09 1.79
C PHE A 73 19.53 15.47 2.99
N ASN A 74 20.48 14.55 2.81
CA ASN A 74 21.05 13.71 3.86
C ASN A 74 19.97 12.94 4.64
N SER A 75 19.00 12.41 3.90
CA SER A 75 17.86 11.68 4.47
C SER A 75 18.29 10.35 5.06
N THR A 76 17.69 9.94 6.20
CA THR A 76 17.84 8.62 6.78
C THR A 76 16.96 7.63 6.03
N VAL A 77 17.52 6.59 5.44
CA VAL A 77 16.78 5.52 4.75
C VAL A 77 16.41 4.43 5.73
N ILE A 78 15.15 4.04 5.73
CA ILE A 78 14.57 2.99 6.56
C ILE A 78 13.95 1.93 5.64
N GLY A 79 14.29 0.68 5.85
CA GLY A 79 13.79 -0.45 5.05
C GLY A 79 14.00 -1.77 5.76
N TYR A 80 13.45 -2.85 5.20
CA TYR A 80 13.50 -4.17 5.83
C TYR A 80 14.93 -4.69 5.92
N SER A 81 15.31 -5.20 7.11
CA SER A 81 16.69 -5.61 7.39
C SER A 81 17.17 -6.78 6.53
N GLN A 82 16.26 -7.60 6.04
CA GLN A 82 16.55 -8.80 5.25
C GLN A 82 16.40 -8.58 3.74
N ASP A 83 16.13 -7.34 3.29
CA ASP A 83 16.06 -7.01 1.87
C ASP A 83 17.40 -6.41 1.41
N ASP A 84 18.20 -7.21 0.72
CA ASP A 84 19.50 -6.82 0.16
C ASP A 84 19.41 -6.17 -1.24
N GLN A 85 18.21 -6.08 -1.80
CA GLN A 85 17.92 -5.48 -3.10
C GLN A 85 17.54 -4.00 -3.01
N ILE A 86 17.19 -3.50 -1.81
CA ILE A 86 16.95 -2.07 -1.58
C ILE A 86 18.26 -1.30 -1.36
N PRO A 87 18.31 0.02 -1.62
CA PRO A 87 19.40 0.86 -1.15
C PRO A 87 19.64 0.65 0.34
N LYS A 88 20.89 0.38 0.73
CA LYS A 88 21.25 -0.01 2.11
C LYS A 88 20.61 0.93 3.14
N PRO A 89 19.74 0.42 4.02
CA PRO A 89 19.11 1.24 5.05
C PRO A 89 20.13 1.77 6.07
N ASP A 90 19.95 3.01 6.50
CA ASP A 90 20.65 3.58 7.66
C ASP A 90 20.06 3.05 8.96
N LEU A 91 18.73 2.82 8.95
CA LEU A 91 17.98 2.18 10.02
C LEU A 91 17.27 0.94 9.45
N PRO A 92 17.88 -0.25 9.50
CA PRO A 92 17.20 -1.49 9.15
C PRO A 92 16.13 -1.82 10.20
N VAL A 93 14.96 -2.29 9.73
CA VAL A 93 13.81 -2.62 10.58
C VAL A 93 13.29 -4.03 10.33
N ASP A 94 12.63 -4.61 11.34
CA ASP A 94 12.08 -5.96 11.31
C ASP A 94 10.58 -5.98 11.65
N GLU A 95 9.92 -7.14 11.41
CA GLU A 95 8.52 -7.39 11.77
C GLU A 95 8.21 -6.99 13.22
N GLY A 96 7.13 -6.24 13.42
CA GLY A 96 6.65 -5.80 14.72
C GLY A 96 7.50 -4.70 15.39
N GLN A 97 8.58 -4.28 14.75
CA GLN A 97 9.39 -3.17 15.27
C GLN A 97 8.59 -1.87 15.20
N ILE A 98 8.72 -1.06 16.28
CA ILE A 98 8.14 0.28 16.34
C ILE A 98 9.30 1.28 16.42
N PHE A 99 9.28 2.28 15.53
CA PHE A 99 10.21 3.39 15.55
C PHE A 99 9.43 4.72 15.49
N GLU A 100 10.09 5.81 15.85
CA GLU A 100 9.46 7.13 15.91
C GLU A 100 10.19 8.11 14.99
N ILE A 101 9.42 8.84 14.16
CA ILE A 101 9.90 9.96 13.35
C ILE A 101 8.98 11.15 13.60
N HIS A 102 9.54 12.29 13.99
CA HIS A 102 8.81 13.53 14.24
C HIS A 102 7.60 13.34 15.17
N GLY A 103 7.72 12.41 16.17
CA GLY A 103 6.67 12.10 17.12
C GLY A 103 5.54 11.21 16.61
N GLN A 104 5.63 10.70 15.38
CA GLN A 104 4.74 9.67 14.85
C GLN A 104 5.38 8.29 15.02
N LYS A 105 4.64 7.34 15.56
CA LYS A 105 5.10 5.95 15.74
C LYS A 105 4.68 5.11 14.55
N TYR A 106 5.66 4.48 13.91
CA TYR A 106 5.50 3.57 12.79
C TYR A 106 5.74 2.14 13.27
N GLU A 107 4.75 1.28 13.13
CA GLU A 107 4.86 -0.16 13.34
C GLU A 107 5.12 -0.85 12.00
N VAL A 108 6.10 -1.73 11.94
CA VAL A 108 6.46 -2.51 10.75
C VAL A 108 5.64 -3.78 10.70
N ILE A 109 4.96 -4.02 9.59
CA ILE A 109 4.20 -5.24 9.35
C ILE A 109 4.81 -5.94 8.13
N HIS A 110 5.52 -7.05 8.33
CA HIS A 110 6.06 -7.86 7.23
C HIS A 110 4.96 -8.65 6.55
N THR A 111 4.83 -8.45 5.23
CA THR A 111 3.76 -8.99 4.40
C THR A 111 4.31 -9.64 3.13
N PRO A 112 5.04 -10.77 3.27
CA PRO A 112 5.58 -11.47 2.11
C PRO A 112 4.47 -11.99 1.20
N GLY A 113 4.73 -11.95 -0.11
CA GLY A 113 3.79 -12.42 -1.15
C GLY A 113 4.01 -11.75 -2.49
N HIS A 114 3.92 -10.43 -2.56
CA HIS A 114 4.30 -9.65 -3.74
C HIS A 114 5.81 -9.75 -3.96
N THR A 115 6.61 -9.37 -2.97
CA THR A 115 8.00 -9.78 -2.77
C THR A 115 8.12 -10.53 -1.45
N LEU A 116 9.20 -11.27 -1.22
CA LEU A 116 9.44 -11.98 0.05
C LEU A 116 9.75 -11.03 1.20
N GLN A 117 10.35 -9.88 0.91
CA GLN A 117 10.79 -8.90 1.88
C GLN A 117 9.86 -7.69 2.03
N HIS A 118 8.64 -7.76 1.45
CA HIS A 118 7.69 -6.65 1.50
C HIS A 118 7.27 -6.32 2.94
N ILE A 119 7.32 -5.04 3.30
CA ILE A 119 6.82 -4.52 4.58
C ILE A 119 5.80 -3.41 4.36
N ASN A 120 4.91 -3.24 5.33
CA ASN A 120 4.01 -2.10 5.42
C ASN A 120 4.39 -1.25 6.64
N TYR A 121 4.02 0.03 6.60
CA TYR A 121 4.19 0.95 7.71
C TYR A 121 2.83 1.36 8.27
N PHE A 122 2.58 1.05 9.54
CA PHE A 122 1.32 1.36 10.20
C PHE A 122 1.49 2.44 11.28
N ILE A 123 0.85 3.59 11.10
CA ILE A 123 0.78 4.65 12.11
C ILE A 123 -0.45 4.38 12.98
N LYS A 124 -0.26 3.59 14.03
CA LYS A 124 -1.33 3.07 14.89
C LYS A 124 -2.17 4.16 15.56
N ASP A 125 -1.54 5.24 16.02
CA ASP A 125 -2.23 6.33 16.72
C ASP A 125 -3.26 7.06 15.84
N HIS A 126 -3.21 6.84 14.53
CA HIS A 126 -4.07 7.49 13.55
C HIS A 126 -4.80 6.53 12.61
N ASN A 127 -4.61 5.21 12.80
CA ASN A 127 -5.13 4.17 11.92
C ASN A 127 -4.80 4.44 10.44
N ILE A 128 -3.50 4.61 10.13
CA ILE A 128 -3.00 4.86 8.78
C ILE A 128 -2.02 3.75 8.39
N LEU A 129 -2.27 3.10 7.26
CA LEU A 129 -1.44 2.05 6.70
C LEU A 129 -0.90 2.48 5.33
N PHE A 130 0.40 2.40 5.14
CA PHE A 130 1.05 2.43 3.83
C PHE A 130 1.33 1.00 3.43
N SER A 131 0.55 0.50 2.46
CA SER A 131 0.51 -0.92 2.12
C SER A 131 1.44 -1.30 0.96
N GLY A 132 2.11 -0.34 0.33
CA GLY A 132 2.87 -0.61 -0.88
C GLY A 132 2.05 -1.44 -1.85
N ASP A 133 2.61 -2.55 -2.28
CA ASP A 133 2.02 -3.47 -3.24
C ASP A 133 1.42 -4.74 -2.60
N THR A 134 1.25 -4.75 -1.28
CA THR A 134 0.52 -5.86 -0.64
C THR A 134 -0.97 -5.77 -0.89
N LEU A 135 -1.58 -4.61 -0.63
CA LEU A 135 -3.03 -4.41 -0.73
C LEU A 135 -3.32 -3.13 -1.50
N PHE A 136 -4.12 -3.24 -2.56
CA PHE A 136 -4.65 -2.13 -3.35
C PHE A 136 -6.14 -1.90 -3.06
N ASN A 137 -6.66 -0.77 -3.51
CA ASN A 137 -8.10 -0.56 -3.50
C ASN A 137 -8.75 -1.62 -4.42
N THR A 138 -9.59 -2.47 -3.82
CA THR A 138 -10.32 -3.60 -4.45
C THR A 138 -9.41 -4.65 -5.10
N GLY A 139 -8.14 -4.73 -4.69
CA GLY A 139 -7.17 -5.66 -5.25
C GLY A 139 -6.01 -5.97 -4.30
N CYS A 140 -5.04 -6.72 -4.80
CA CYS A 140 -3.76 -6.96 -4.15
C CYS A 140 -2.65 -7.06 -5.20
N GLY A 141 -1.40 -6.99 -4.76
CA GLY A 141 -0.25 -7.16 -5.64
C GLY A 141 -0.22 -8.48 -6.38
N ARG A 142 0.50 -8.51 -7.50
CA ARG A 142 0.83 -9.75 -8.19
C ARG A 142 1.80 -10.55 -7.32
N MET A 143 1.68 -11.86 -7.32
CA MET A 143 2.55 -12.75 -6.54
C MET A 143 3.78 -13.12 -7.35
N PHE A 144 4.86 -12.32 -7.22
CA PHE A 144 6.09 -12.57 -7.96
C PHE A 144 7.02 -13.55 -7.26
N GLU A 145 7.12 -13.51 -5.94
CA GLU A 145 8.12 -14.25 -5.18
C GLU A 145 7.53 -15.19 -4.13
N GLY A 146 6.36 -14.89 -3.59
CA GLY A 146 5.72 -15.67 -2.53
C GLY A 146 4.89 -16.85 -3.04
N ASP A 147 4.21 -17.49 -2.11
CA ASP A 147 3.20 -18.51 -2.38
C ASP A 147 1.80 -18.05 -1.90
N PRO A 148 0.72 -18.69 -2.35
CA PRO A 148 -0.64 -18.28 -2.00
C PRO A 148 -0.94 -18.31 -0.50
N LYS A 149 -0.41 -19.29 0.22
CA LYS A 149 -0.61 -19.42 1.67
C LYS A 149 0.11 -18.30 2.42
N MET A 150 1.31 -17.96 1.98
CA MET A 150 2.10 -16.86 2.53
C MET A 150 1.39 -15.52 2.30
N PHE A 151 0.95 -15.26 1.07
CA PHE A 151 0.30 -13.98 0.75
C PHE A 151 -1.08 -13.85 1.43
N TRP A 152 -1.87 -14.92 1.48
CA TRP A 152 -3.12 -14.92 2.25
C TRP A 152 -2.89 -14.62 3.73
N LYS A 153 -1.84 -15.19 4.34
CA LYS A 153 -1.46 -14.85 5.72
C LYS A 153 -1.10 -13.38 5.88
N SER A 154 -0.40 -12.80 4.91
CA SER A 154 -0.06 -11.37 4.89
C SER A 154 -1.30 -10.49 4.79
N LEU A 155 -2.22 -10.80 3.88
CA LEU A 155 -3.52 -10.09 3.78
C LEU A 155 -4.37 -10.25 5.05
N SER A 156 -4.31 -11.42 5.70
CA SER A 156 -5.01 -11.67 6.97
C SER A 156 -4.47 -10.82 8.12
N LYS A 157 -3.16 -10.51 8.15
CA LYS A 157 -2.60 -9.55 9.10
C LYS A 157 -3.22 -8.16 8.91
N ILE A 158 -3.28 -7.68 7.67
CA ILE A 158 -3.89 -6.38 7.36
C ILE A 158 -5.38 -6.39 7.71
N LYS A 159 -6.10 -7.46 7.38
CA LYS A 159 -7.52 -7.64 7.68
C LYS A 159 -7.84 -7.56 9.19
N SER A 160 -6.87 -7.83 10.05
CA SER A 160 -7.02 -7.78 11.52
C SER A 160 -6.84 -6.38 12.12
N LEU A 161 -6.45 -5.37 11.33
CA LEU A 161 -6.31 -3.99 11.78
C LEU A 161 -7.68 -3.34 12.06
N PRO A 162 -7.73 -2.19 12.75
CA PRO A 162 -8.97 -1.45 12.96
C PRO A 162 -9.72 -1.14 11.65
N LEU A 163 -11.05 -1.29 11.64
CA LEU A 163 -11.85 -1.12 10.43
C LEU A 163 -11.79 0.29 9.81
N ASP A 164 -11.52 1.30 10.61
CA ASP A 164 -11.33 2.69 10.17
C ASP A 164 -9.92 3.00 9.69
N THR A 165 -9.03 1.97 9.60
CA THR A 165 -7.69 2.14 9.04
C THR A 165 -7.78 2.66 7.60
N LYS A 166 -7.14 3.80 7.36
CA LYS A 166 -6.97 4.37 6.03
C LYS A 166 -5.77 3.73 5.33
N ILE A 167 -6.00 3.21 4.15
CA ILE A 167 -5.01 2.46 3.37
C ILE A 167 -4.52 3.34 2.22
N TYR A 168 -3.21 3.50 2.15
CA TYR A 168 -2.47 4.22 1.13
C TYR A 168 -1.57 3.20 0.39
N CYS A 169 -1.95 2.82 -0.81
CA CYS A 169 -1.26 1.78 -1.60
C CYS A 169 -0.31 2.35 -2.64
N GLY A 170 0.52 1.50 -3.26
CA GLY A 170 1.57 1.90 -4.20
C GLY A 170 1.08 2.38 -5.57
N HIS A 171 -0.11 1.96 -6.01
CA HIS A 171 -0.58 2.22 -7.37
C HIS A 171 -2.06 2.57 -7.48
N GLU A 172 -2.41 3.28 -8.57
CA GLU A 172 -3.79 3.53 -8.99
C GLU A 172 -4.28 2.43 -9.94
N TYR A 173 -4.64 1.29 -9.39
CA TYR A 173 -5.19 0.15 -10.14
C TYR A 173 -6.68 -0.07 -9.91
N THR A 174 -7.35 0.85 -9.23
CA THR A 174 -8.71 0.66 -8.71
C THR A 174 -9.73 0.33 -9.79
N LEU A 175 -9.72 1.06 -10.91
CA LEU A 175 -10.66 0.80 -12.01
C LEU A 175 -10.49 -0.61 -12.59
N SER A 176 -9.26 -1.05 -12.82
CA SER A 176 -8.95 -2.41 -13.30
C SER A 176 -9.34 -3.48 -12.27
N ASN A 177 -9.10 -3.19 -10.99
CA ASN A 177 -9.44 -4.10 -9.90
C ASN A 177 -10.95 -4.26 -9.74
N ILE A 178 -11.72 -3.18 -9.81
CA ILE A 178 -13.19 -3.19 -9.76
C ILE A 178 -13.78 -3.99 -10.93
N LYS A 179 -13.27 -3.80 -12.15
CA LYS A 179 -13.74 -4.58 -13.31
C LYS A 179 -13.57 -6.08 -13.07
N PHE A 180 -12.45 -6.51 -12.54
CA PHE A 180 -12.22 -7.89 -12.16
C PHE A 180 -13.15 -8.33 -11.02
N ALA A 181 -13.24 -7.55 -9.94
CA ALA A 181 -14.07 -7.88 -8.78
C ALA A 181 -15.54 -8.07 -9.18
N LEU A 182 -16.09 -7.19 -10.02
CA LEU A 182 -17.45 -7.31 -10.54
C LEU A 182 -17.65 -8.54 -11.46
N SER A 183 -16.60 -9.01 -12.14
CA SER A 183 -16.71 -10.22 -12.97
C SER A 183 -16.91 -11.50 -12.15
N ILE A 184 -16.50 -11.50 -10.87
CA ILE A 184 -16.60 -12.67 -9.97
C ILE A 184 -17.57 -12.47 -8.80
N ASP A 185 -18.05 -11.25 -8.56
CA ASP A 185 -19.01 -10.91 -7.49
C ASP A 185 -19.97 -9.79 -7.96
N PRO A 186 -20.75 -10.04 -9.06
CA PRO A 186 -21.54 -8.99 -9.71
C PRO A 186 -22.72 -8.48 -8.87
N ASP A 187 -23.20 -9.27 -7.93
CA ASP A 187 -24.35 -8.94 -7.08
C ASP A 187 -23.99 -8.20 -5.80
N ASN A 188 -22.71 -7.92 -5.58
CA ASN A 188 -22.21 -7.19 -4.41
C ASN A 188 -22.56 -5.70 -4.51
N GLN A 189 -23.58 -5.27 -3.79
CA GLN A 189 -24.12 -3.91 -3.85
C GLN A 189 -23.12 -2.84 -3.35
N ASP A 190 -22.23 -3.19 -2.43
CA ASP A 190 -21.21 -2.25 -1.96
C ASP A 190 -20.11 -2.07 -3.03
N LEU A 191 -19.75 -3.14 -3.73
CA LEU A 191 -18.84 -3.09 -4.87
C LEU A 191 -19.43 -2.30 -6.04
N VAL A 192 -20.72 -2.46 -6.35
CA VAL A 192 -21.40 -1.68 -7.40
C VAL A 192 -21.37 -0.17 -7.07
N LYS A 193 -21.71 0.21 -5.83
CA LYS A 193 -21.64 1.62 -5.39
C LYS A 193 -20.20 2.18 -5.46
N LEU A 194 -19.21 1.36 -5.06
CA LEU A 194 -17.82 1.76 -5.17
C LEU A 194 -17.40 1.96 -6.63
N ALA A 195 -17.87 1.11 -7.54
CA ALA A 195 -17.62 1.25 -8.98
C ALA A 195 -18.17 2.57 -9.55
N ASP A 196 -19.39 2.94 -9.17
CA ASP A 196 -20.00 4.22 -9.59
C ASP A 196 -19.17 5.42 -9.09
N TRP A 197 -18.73 5.37 -7.84
CA TRP A 197 -17.88 6.41 -7.26
C TRP A 197 -16.50 6.47 -7.94
N VAL A 198 -15.88 5.34 -8.23
CA VAL A 198 -14.57 5.28 -8.91
C VAL A 198 -14.68 5.85 -10.33
N ASN A 199 -15.72 5.51 -11.09
CA ASN A 199 -15.95 6.09 -12.41
C ASN A 199 -16.04 7.63 -12.33
N GLN A 200 -16.71 8.18 -11.32
CA GLN A 200 -16.74 9.63 -11.10
C GLN A 200 -15.35 10.21 -10.77
N GLN A 201 -14.51 9.51 -9.95
CA GLN A 201 -13.16 9.98 -9.67
C GLN A 201 -12.30 10.01 -10.95
N GLU A 202 -12.41 8.97 -11.80
CA GLU A 202 -11.72 8.91 -13.09
C GLU A 202 -12.11 10.06 -14.01
N ASP A 203 -13.42 10.33 -14.16
CA ASP A 203 -13.93 11.44 -14.98
C ASP A 203 -13.42 12.81 -14.49
N GLU A 204 -13.21 12.95 -13.18
CA GLU A 204 -12.70 14.17 -12.54
C GLU A 204 -11.17 14.17 -12.36
N HIS A 205 -10.45 13.16 -12.84
CA HIS A 205 -9.00 12.99 -12.69
C HIS A 205 -8.53 13.07 -11.23
N ARG A 206 -9.29 12.49 -10.31
CA ARG A 206 -8.99 12.45 -8.88
C ARG A 206 -8.53 11.06 -8.45
N PRO A 207 -7.61 10.95 -7.48
CA PRO A 207 -7.19 9.66 -6.95
C PRO A 207 -8.33 8.94 -6.23
N THR A 208 -8.33 7.60 -6.27
CA THR A 208 -9.30 6.75 -5.58
C THR A 208 -8.86 6.31 -4.19
N ILE A 209 -7.74 6.82 -3.71
CA ILE A 209 -7.18 6.55 -2.38
C ILE A 209 -7.01 7.83 -1.57
N PRO A 210 -7.00 7.74 -0.21
CA PRO A 210 -7.06 6.52 0.57
C PRO A 210 -8.43 5.86 0.57
N THR A 211 -8.44 4.53 0.64
CA THR A 211 -9.62 3.74 0.98
C THR A 211 -9.62 3.38 2.46
N THR A 212 -10.67 2.74 2.98
CA THR A 212 -10.72 2.25 4.36
C THR A 212 -10.71 0.72 4.39
N LEU A 213 -10.15 0.14 5.47
CA LEU A 213 -10.18 -1.32 5.64
C LEU A 213 -11.62 -1.84 5.67
N LYS A 214 -12.56 -1.09 6.24
CA LYS A 214 -13.98 -1.43 6.22
C LYS A 214 -14.51 -1.60 4.80
N GLU A 215 -14.23 -0.66 3.89
CA GLU A 215 -14.62 -0.76 2.49
C GLU A 215 -13.95 -1.97 1.82
N GLN A 216 -12.67 -2.19 2.10
CA GLN A 216 -11.93 -3.30 1.51
C GLN A 216 -12.47 -4.66 1.95
N ILE A 217 -12.86 -4.84 3.21
CA ILE A 217 -13.48 -6.08 3.68
C ILE A 217 -14.81 -6.37 2.96
N HIS A 218 -15.56 -5.35 2.56
CA HIS A 218 -16.83 -5.52 1.84
C HIS A 218 -16.63 -5.67 0.32
N CYS A 219 -15.67 -4.96 -0.27
CA CYS A 219 -15.54 -4.84 -1.73
C CYS A 219 -14.39 -5.65 -2.31
N ASN A 220 -13.28 -5.82 -1.56
CA ASN A 220 -12.09 -6.48 -2.10
C ASN A 220 -12.20 -8.00 -2.07
N PRO A 221 -12.27 -8.68 -3.22
CA PRO A 221 -12.42 -10.12 -3.26
C PRO A 221 -11.24 -10.86 -2.60
N PHE A 222 -10.03 -10.31 -2.67
CA PHE A 222 -8.84 -10.93 -2.08
C PHE A 222 -8.84 -10.90 -0.55
N LEU A 223 -9.56 -9.98 0.11
CA LEU A 223 -9.78 -10.00 1.55
C LEU A 223 -10.98 -10.86 1.98
N ARG A 224 -11.71 -11.43 1.03
CA ARG A 224 -12.93 -12.20 1.25
C ARG A 224 -12.80 -13.67 0.89
N CYS A 225 -11.58 -14.18 0.67
CA CYS A 225 -11.34 -15.59 0.36
C CYS A 225 -11.85 -16.56 1.44
N ASP A 226 -12.08 -16.09 2.66
CA ASP A 226 -12.68 -16.81 3.78
C ASP A 226 -14.21 -16.60 3.92
N SER A 227 -14.88 -16.07 2.92
CA SER A 227 -16.32 -15.83 2.93
C SER A 227 -17.12 -17.03 2.40
N GLU A 228 -18.35 -17.20 2.92
CA GLU A 228 -19.29 -18.21 2.42
C GLU A 228 -19.59 -18.06 0.91
N TYR A 229 -19.58 -16.83 0.40
CA TYR A 229 -19.76 -16.58 -1.03
C TYR A 229 -18.66 -17.23 -1.85
N PHE A 230 -17.39 -16.96 -1.54
CA PHE A 230 -16.27 -17.52 -2.30
C PHE A 230 -16.00 -18.98 -2.01
N PHE A 231 -16.42 -19.51 -0.83
CA PHE A 231 -16.43 -20.96 -0.58
C PHE A 231 -17.32 -21.70 -1.60
N ARG A 232 -18.51 -21.16 -1.88
CA ARG A 232 -19.42 -21.74 -2.89
C ARG A 232 -18.94 -21.49 -4.31
N TYR A 233 -18.46 -20.28 -4.61
CA TYR A 233 -18.01 -19.90 -5.95
C TYR A 233 -16.84 -20.77 -6.44
N TYR A 234 -15.89 -21.07 -5.57
CA TYR A 234 -14.69 -21.87 -5.91
C TYR A 234 -14.79 -23.34 -5.50
N ASP A 235 -15.87 -23.78 -4.91
CA ASP A 235 -16.06 -25.14 -4.34
C ASP A 235 -14.88 -25.56 -3.46
N SER A 236 -14.53 -24.72 -2.49
CA SER A 236 -13.41 -24.91 -1.57
C SER A 236 -13.69 -24.18 -0.26
N LYS A 237 -13.16 -24.70 0.86
CA LYS A 237 -13.18 -24.05 2.17
C LYS A 237 -11.80 -23.61 2.63
N GLU A 238 -10.80 -23.72 1.77
CA GLU A 238 -9.41 -23.35 2.05
C GLU A 238 -9.12 -21.96 1.45
N PRO A 239 -9.04 -20.91 2.28
CA PRO A 239 -8.91 -19.53 1.79
C PRO A 239 -7.66 -19.29 0.93
N ASP A 240 -6.54 -19.94 1.22
CA ASP A 240 -5.30 -19.85 0.45
C ASP A 240 -5.43 -20.46 -0.95
N GLN A 241 -6.19 -21.56 -1.08
CA GLN A 241 -6.49 -22.15 -2.40
C GLN A 241 -7.44 -21.26 -3.21
N ILE A 242 -8.44 -20.66 -2.54
CA ILE A 242 -9.33 -19.68 -3.15
C ILE A 242 -8.54 -18.47 -3.62
N PHE A 243 -7.66 -17.95 -2.76
CA PHE A 243 -6.74 -16.86 -3.11
C PHE A 243 -5.90 -17.21 -4.34
N ALA A 244 -5.31 -18.40 -4.39
CA ALA A 244 -4.52 -18.87 -5.53
C ALA A 244 -5.31 -18.86 -6.85
N LYS A 245 -6.51 -19.44 -6.84
CA LYS A 245 -7.40 -19.46 -8.02
C LYS A 245 -7.80 -18.04 -8.44
N MET A 246 -8.16 -17.19 -7.47
CA MET A 246 -8.57 -15.81 -7.71
C MET A 246 -7.43 -14.96 -8.27
N ARG A 247 -6.21 -15.10 -7.71
CA ARG A 247 -5.03 -14.37 -8.19
C ARG A 247 -4.67 -14.79 -9.61
N SER A 248 -4.67 -16.11 -9.88
CA SER A 248 -4.46 -16.62 -11.24
C SER A 248 -5.52 -16.12 -12.22
N ALA A 249 -6.80 -16.04 -11.80
CA ALA A 249 -7.86 -15.49 -12.64
C ALA A 249 -7.62 -14.00 -12.95
N LYS A 250 -7.21 -13.19 -11.95
CA LYS A 250 -6.88 -11.78 -12.14
C LYS A 250 -5.64 -11.57 -13.01
N ASP A 251 -4.65 -12.46 -12.96
CA ASP A 251 -3.43 -12.36 -13.78
C ASP A 251 -3.69 -12.60 -15.27
N ASN A 252 -4.81 -13.28 -15.59
CA ASN A 252 -5.25 -13.60 -16.94
C ASN A 252 -6.45 -12.75 -17.41
N PHE A 253 -6.90 -11.81 -16.60
CA PHE A 253 -8.03 -10.90 -16.88
C PHE A 253 -7.57 -9.64 -17.62
#